data_8b6687047a1c564c120fe46a5f2c794d
#
_entry.id   8b6687047a1c564c120fe46a5f2c794d
#
_cell.length_a   1.000
_cell.length_b   1.000
_cell.length_c   1.000
_cell.angle_alpha   90.00
_cell.angle_beta   90.00
_cell.angle_gamma   90.00
#
_symmetry.space_group_name_H-M   'P 1'
#
loop_
_entity.id
_entity.type
_entity.pdbx_description
1 polymer ?
#
loop_
_entity_poly.entity_id
_entity_poly.type
_entity_poly.pdbx_seq_one_letter_code
_entity_poly.pdbx_strand_id
1 'polypeptide(L)'
;ILFITPLPPPVTGQSLACIELYNYLDKDNNCIIDVINLSKQSFISGKGSFKRVAEIAGVLLRLLFLRRDYDLIYFTPAESKMGSYKDQLIYLFMFAKLKKMYIHLHGGAGMKKLLEKDKSLIFKLNKYFISRLAGVIV
;
A
#
# COMPACT_ATOMS: atom_id res chain seq x y z
N ILE A 1 -4.31 3.29 -14.20
CA ILE A 1 -4.20 2.56 -12.93
C ILE A 1 -3.05 3.14 -12.12
N LEU A 2 -3.20 3.27 -10.79
CA LEU A 2 -2.11 3.59 -9.87
C LEU A 2 -1.76 2.36 -9.03
N PHE A 3 -0.52 1.90 -9.10
CA PHE A 3 0.03 0.84 -8.27
C PHE A 3 0.81 1.43 -7.09
N ILE A 4 0.35 1.18 -5.85
CA ILE A 4 1.03 1.54 -4.61
C ILE A 4 1.43 0.23 -3.94
N THR A 5 2.60 -0.32 -4.28
CA THR A 5 2.95 -1.71 -3.95
C THR A 5 4.45 -1.91 -3.83
N PRO A 6 4.93 -2.88 -3.03
CA PRO A 6 6.32 -3.26 -3.07
C PRO A 6 6.63 -4.03 -4.36
N LEU A 7 7.65 -3.58 -5.09
CA LEU A 7 8.22 -4.28 -6.24
C LEU A 7 9.67 -4.69 -5.95
N PRO A 8 10.16 -5.78 -6.56
CA PRO A 8 11.57 -6.18 -6.42
C PRO A 8 12.55 -5.06 -6.85
N PRO A 9 13.80 -4.99 -6.28
CA PRO A 9 14.24 -5.67 -5.08
C PRO A 9 13.66 -5.06 -3.81
N PRO A 10 13.55 -5.81 -2.73
CA PRO A 10 13.89 -7.20 -2.51
C PRO A 10 12.85 -8.18 -3.02
N VAL A 11 13.29 -9.39 -3.32
CA VAL A 11 12.40 -10.47 -3.72
C VAL A 11 11.71 -11.06 -2.49
N THR A 12 10.41 -10.91 -2.42
CA THR A 12 9.52 -11.49 -1.41
C THR A 12 8.30 -12.07 -2.10
N GLY A 13 7.55 -12.98 -1.46
CA GLY A 13 6.32 -13.50 -2.05
C GLY A 13 5.35 -12.39 -2.47
N GLN A 14 5.22 -11.36 -1.64
CA GLN A 14 4.39 -10.19 -1.95
C GLN A 14 4.90 -9.41 -3.16
N SER A 15 6.21 -9.10 -3.23
CA SER A 15 6.76 -8.34 -4.35
C SER A 15 6.74 -9.12 -5.66
N LEU A 16 6.86 -10.46 -5.62
CA LEU A 16 6.69 -11.31 -6.80
C LEU A 16 5.26 -11.28 -7.32
N ALA A 17 4.28 -11.48 -6.45
CA ALA A 17 2.87 -11.41 -6.86
C ALA A 17 2.51 -10.03 -7.45
N CYS A 18 3.05 -8.96 -6.87
CA CYS A 18 2.81 -7.61 -7.37
C CYS A 18 3.45 -7.35 -8.73
N ILE A 19 4.69 -7.82 -8.97
CA ILE A 19 5.36 -7.65 -10.27
C ILE A 19 4.71 -8.51 -11.36
N GLU A 20 4.24 -9.72 -11.03
CA GLU A 20 3.50 -10.56 -11.97
C GLU A 20 2.20 -9.89 -12.43
N LEU A 21 1.42 -9.34 -11.47
CA LEU A 21 0.22 -8.59 -11.81
C LEU A 21 0.53 -7.34 -12.64
N TYR A 22 1.59 -6.61 -12.28
CA TYR A 22 2.05 -5.47 -13.05
C TYR A 22 2.38 -5.87 -14.50
N ASN A 23 3.21 -6.89 -14.68
CA ASN A 23 3.63 -7.37 -16.00
C ASN A 23 2.45 -7.90 -16.84
N TYR A 24 1.43 -8.46 -16.19
CA TYR A 24 0.23 -8.91 -16.88
C TYR A 24 -0.57 -7.71 -17.42
N LEU A 25 -0.78 -6.69 -16.61
CA LEU A 25 -1.55 -5.51 -17.00
C LEU A 25 -0.79 -4.57 -17.94
N ASP A 26 0.54 -4.52 -17.85
CA ASP A 26 1.40 -3.70 -18.72
C ASP A 26 1.42 -4.21 -20.18
N LYS A 27 1.04 -5.48 -20.40
CA LYS A 27 0.86 -6.03 -21.74
C LYS A 27 -0.42 -5.53 -22.44
N ASP A 28 -1.37 -5.00 -21.69
CA ASP A 28 -2.60 -4.42 -22.23
C ASP A 28 -2.37 -2.95 -22.62
N ASN A 29 -2.32 -2.68 -23.91
CA ASN A 29 -2.12 -1.34 -24.45
C ASN A 29 -3.18 -0.31 -24.01
N ASN A 30 -4.29 -0.75 -23.44
CA ASN A 30 -5.33 0.11 -22.90
C ASN A 30 -5.07 0.52 -21.44
N CYS A 31 -4.08 -0.07 -20.79
CA CYS A 31 -3.73 0.20 -19.40
C CYS A 31 -2.53 1.14 -19.29
N ILE A 32 -2.72 2.34 -18.76
CA ILE A 32 -1.62 3.21 -18.36
C ILE A 32 -1.41 3.02 -16.86
N ILE A 33 -0.20 2.57 -16.48
CA ILE A 33 0.13 2.22 -15.10
C ILE A 33 1.19 3.16 -14.56
N ASP A 34 0.86 3.89 -13.50
CA ASP A 34 1.82 4.64 -12.70
C ASP A 34 2.16 3.84 -11.43
N VAL A 35 3.41 3.83 -11.02
CA VAL A 35 3.90 3.01 -9.89
C VAL A 35 4.50 3.86 -8.80
N ILE A 36 4.04 3.65 -7.56
CA ILE A 36 4.70 4.08 -6.34
C ILE A 36 5.24 2.84 -5.64
N ASN A 37 6.55 2.60 -5.79
CA ASN A 37 7.19 1.46 -5.17
C ASN A 37 7.37 1.67 -3.66
N LEU A 38 6.80 0.75 -2.86
CA LEU A 38 6.87 0.75 -1.40
C LEU A 38 8.01 -0.12 -0.87
N SER A 39 8.82 -0.73 -1.74
CA SER A 39 9.94 -1.57 -1.33
C SER A 39 10.96 -0.78 -0.53
N LYS A 40 11.45 -1.40 0.53
CA LYS A 40 12.49 -0.81 1.38
C LYS A 40 13.86 -1.05 0.75
N GLN A 41 14.60 -0.01 0.50
CA GLN A 41 15.97 -0.14 0.00
C GLN A 41 16.98 -0.55 1.09
N SER A 42 16.62 -0.44 2.38
CA SER A 42 17.52 -0.80 3.49
C SER A 42 16.97 -1.97 4.29
N PHE A 43 17.56 -3.16 4.12
CA PHE A 43 17.35 -4.34 4.96
C PHE A 43 18.15 -4.34 6.25
N ILE A 44 18.94 -3.31 6.54
CA ILE A 44 19.76 -3.26 7.76
C ILE A 44 18.81 -3.01 8.94
N SER A 45 18.50 -4.08 9.64
CA SER A 45 17.82 -4.02 10.93
C SER A 45 18.65 -3.18 11.90
N GLY A 46 18.05 -2.15 12.49
CA GLY A 46 18.65 -1.40 13.59
C GLY A 46 19.15 0.01 13.31
N LYS A 47 19.42 0.39 12.07
CA LYS A 47 19.77 1.78 11.73
C LYS A 47 18.68 2.38 10.87
N GLY A 48 17.74 3.10 11.49
CA GLY A 48 16.75 3.44 10.54
C GLY A 48 15.67 4.43 10.83
N SER A 49 15.67 5.12 11.91
CA SER A 49 14.53 6.01 12.18
C SER A 49 14.41 7.11 11.12
N PHE A 50 15.45 7.86 10.85
CA PHE A 50 15.39 8.99 9.92
C PHE A 50 15.23 8.59 8.44
N LYS A 51 15.96 7.55 7.99
CA LYS A 51 15.85 7.10 6.60
C LYS A 51 14.44 6.57 6.27
N ARG A 52 13.85 5.84 7.21
CA ARG A 52 12.46 5.35 7.05
C ARG A 52 11.44 6.49 7.00
N VAL A 53 11.62 7.51 7.84
CA VAL A 53 10.76 8.70 7.80
C VAL A 53 10.88 9.41 6.47
N ALA A 54 12.10 9.59 5.96
CA ALA A 54 12.34 10.20 4.66
C ALA A 54 11.74 9.38 3.50
N GLU A 55 11.84 8.04 3.54
CA GLU A 55 11.20 7.16 2.54
C GLU A 55 9.67 7.30 2.56
N ILE A 56 9.06 7.32 3.75
CA ILE A 56 7.61 7.53 3.89
C ILE A 56 7.21 8.92 3.40
N ALA A 57 7.95 9.95 3.80
CA ALA A 57 7.71 11.32 3.35
C ALA A 57 7.81 11.43 1.82
N GLY A 58 8.79 10.77 1.20
CA GLY A 58 8.92 10.70 -0.25
C GLY A 58 7.72 10.05 -0.94
N VAL A 59 7.17 8.97 -0.37
CA VAL A 59 5.93 8.34 -0.86
C VAL A 59 4.75 9.31 -0.76
N LEU A 60 4.58 9.95 0.41
CA LEU A 60 3.47 10.88 0.64
C LEU A 60 3.56 12.12 -0.26
N LEU A 61 4.76 12.66 -0.47
CA LEU A 61 4.98 13.75 -1.42
C LEU A 61 4.62 13.34 -2.85
N ARG A 62 5.03 12.15 -3.28
CA ARG A 62 4.61 11.64 -4.60
C ARG A 62 3.09 11.54 -4.71
N LEU A 63 2.40 11.04 -3.69
CA LEU A 63 0.93 10.98 -3.66
C LEU A 63 0.28 12.37 -3.75
N LEU A 64 0.84 13.38 -3.08
CA LEU A 64 0.37 14.77 -3.13
C LEU A 64 0.50 15.38 -4.54
N PHE A 65 1.60 15.09 -5.21
CA PHE A 65 1.87 15.66 -6.54
C PHE A 65 1.25 14.85 -7.69
N LEU A 66 0.58 13.72 -7.40
CA LEU A 66 -0.17 12.96 -8.38
C LEU A 66 -1.45 13.72 -8.78
N ARG A 67 -1.32 14.54 -9.83
CA ARG A 67 -2.42 15.34 -10.40
C ARG A 67 -3.36 14.51 -11.28
N ARG A 68 -2.91 13.32 -11.72
CA ARG A 68 -3.70 12.47 -12.60
C ARG A 68 -4.88 11.86 -11.83
N ASP A 69 -6.04 11.84 -12.45
CA ASP A 69 -7.15 11.01 -11.96
C ASP A 69 -6.96 9.57 -12.43
N TYR A 70 -7.13 8.62 -11.52
CA TYR A 70 -6.99 7.19 -11.77
C TYR A 70 -8.35 6.52 -11.66
N ASP A 71 -8.66 5.61 -12.58
CA ASP A 71 -9.89 4.82 -12.54
C ASP A 71 -9.81 3.74 -11.47
N LEU A 72 -8.61 3.21 -11.23
CA LEU A 72 -8.32 2.18 -10.25
C LEU A 72 -7.02 2.45 -9.53
N ILE A 73 -7.02 2.23 -8.23
CA ILE A 73 -5.83 2.27 -7.36
C ILE A 73 -5.66 0.88 -6.75
N TYR A 74 -4.53 0.25 -7.05
CA TYR A 74 -4.15 -1.02 -6.45
C TYR A 74 -3.14 -0.75 -5.33
N PHE A 75 -3.47 -1.16 -4.12
CA PHE A 75 -2.65 -0.93 -2.96
C PHE A 75 -2.39 -2.22 -2.18
N THR A 76 -1.14 -2.45 -1.80
CA THR A 76 -0.74 -3.59 -0.98
C THR A 76 -0.33 -3.08 0.39
N PRO A 77 -1.20 -3.18 1.42
CA PRO A 77 -0.92 -2.69 2.76
C PRO A 77 0.07 -3.62 3.49
N ALA A 78 0.74 -3.05 4.48
CA ALA A 78 1.60 -3.81 5.38
C ALA A 78 0.77 -4.53 6.45
N GLU A 79 1.10 -5.78 6.71
CA GLU A 79 0.42 -6.59 7.74
C GLU A 79 1.08 -6.50 9.13
N SER A 80 1.79 -5.41 9.41
CA SER A 80 2.44 -5.16 10.69
C SER A 80 1.95 -3.87 11.33
N LYS A 81 2.02 -3.78 12.67
CA LYS A 81 1.59 -2.57 13.40
C LYS A 81 2.29 -1.31 12.91
N MET A 82 3.61 -1.34 12.78
CA MET A 82 4.38 -0.17 12.32
C MET A 82 4.09 0.16 10.85
N GLY A 83 3.91 -0.87 10.01
CA GLY A 83 3.51 -0.68 8.62
C GLY A 83 2.11 -0.08 8.51
N SER A 84 1.20 -0.48 9.37
CA SER A 84 -0.17 0.03 9.39
C SER A 84 -0.25 1.55 9.63
N TYR A 85 0.63 2.14 10.44
CA TYR A 85 0.68 3.60 10.59
C TYR A 85 1.02 4.32 9.27
N LYS A 86 1.97 3.78 8.51
CA LYS A 86 2.28 4.30 7.17
C LYS A 86 1.05 4.18 6.26
N ASP A 87 0.37 3.04 6.31
CA ASP A 87 -0.80 2.79 5.47
C ASP A 87 -1.97 3.73 5.81
N GLN A 88 -2.16 4.05 7.10
CA GLN A 88 -3.13 5.07 7.52
C GLN A 88 -2.84 6.44 6.88
N LEU A 89 -1.56 6.84 6.80
CA LEU A 89 -1.18 8.07 6.11
C LEU A 89 -1.51 8.00 4.63
N ILE A 90 -1.22 6.87 3.96
CA ILE A 90 -1.58 6.67 2.55
C ILE A 90 -3.10 6.79 2.36
N TYR A 91 -3.90 6.12 3.19
CA TYR A 91 -5.37 6.25 3.13
C TYR A 91 -5.84 7.69 3.34
N LEU A 92 -5.21 8.42 4.26
CA LEU A 92 -5.56 9.82 4.52
C LEU A 92 -5.27 10.69 3.29
N PHE A 93 -4.10 10.55 2.67
CA PHE A 93 -3.73 11.29 1.47
C PHE A 93 -4.59 10.93 0.25
N MET A 94 -5.05 9.68 0.21
CA MET A 94 -5.92 9.17 -0.86
C MET A 94 -7.42 9.22 -0.50
N PHE A 95 -7.80 9.96 0.55
CA PHE A 95 -9.14 9.92 1.12
C PHE A 95 -10.26 10.13 0.09
N ALA A 96 -10.11 11.13 -0.77
CA ALA A 96 -11.08 11.42 -1.83
C ALA A 96 -11.17 10.31 -2.91
N LYS A 97 -10.17 9.42 -2.98
CA LYS A 97 -10.05 8.36 -4.00
C LYS A 97 -10.23 6.95 -3.42
N LEU A 98 -10.59 6.80 -2.14
CA LEU A 98 -10.75 5.49 -1.49
C LEU A 98 -11.75 4.58 -2.22
N LYS A 99 -12.81 5.14 -2.79
CA LYS A 99 -13.81 4.39 -3.56
C LYS A 99 -13.30 3.81 -4.90
N LYS A 100 -12.08 4.18 -5.31
CA LYS A 100 -11.37 3.64 -6.47
C LYS A 100 -10.23 2.72 -6.05
N MET A 101 -10.00 2.54 -4.73
CA MET A 101 -8.88 1.80 -4.19
C MET A 101 -9.28 0.37 -3.82
N TYR A 102 -8.53 -0.59 -4.37
CA TYR A 102 -8.56 -2.00 -4.01
C TYR A 102 -7.31 -2.34 -3.22
N ILE A 103 -7.45 -2.98 -2.07
CA ILE A 103 -6.32 -3.52 -1.33
C ILE A 103 -6.16 -5.01 -1.61
N HIS A 104 -4.92 -5.47 -1.73
CA HIS A 104 -4.59 -6.89 -1.87
C HIS A 104 -3.79 -7.37 -0.65
N LEU A 105 -4.34 -8.33 0.08
CA LEU A 105 -3.75 -8.94 1.27
C LEU A 105 -3.03 -10.23 0.88
N HIS A 106 -1.71 -10.26 1.04
CA HIS A 106 -0.90 -11.44 0.75
C HIS A 106 -0.71 -12.29 2.01
N GLY A 107 -1.70 -13.14 2.30
CA GLY A 107 -1.67 -14.04 3.45
C GLY A 107 -2.64 -13.66 4.57
N GLY A 108 -2.97 -12.38 4.74
CA GLY A 108 -4.05 -11.91 5.62
C GLY A 108 -3.87 -12.13 7.13
N ALA A 109 -2.96 -13.00 7.57
CA ALA A 109 -2.79 -13.35 8.99
C ALA A 109 -2.36 -12.15 9.85
N GLY A 110 -1.52 -11.27 9.32
CA GLY A 110 -1.10 -10.05 9.99
C GLY A 110 -2.24 -9.03 10.09
N MET A 111 -3.01 -8.86 9.01
CA MET A 111 -4.17 -7.98 8.99
C MET A 111 -5.26 -8.49 9.93
N LYS A 112 -5.54 -9.80 9.97
CA LYS A 112 -6.46 -10.41 10.91
C LYS A 112 -6.11 -10.03 12.36
N LYS A 113 -4.84 -10.19 12.76
CA LYS A 113 -4.36 -9.77 14.09
C LYS A 113 -4.55 -8.27 14.38
N LEU A 114 -4.43 -7.42 13.37
CA LEU A 114 -4.66 -5.97 13.49
C LEU A 114 -6.15 -5.64 13.64
N LEU A 115 -7.02 -6.47 13.07
CA LEU A 115 -8.48 -6.32 13.11
C LEU A 115 -9.15 -7.04 14.29
N GLU A 116 -8.47 -7.96 14.98
CA GLU A 116 -9.01 -8.67 16.14
C GLU A 116 -8.89 -7.91 17.48
N LYS A 117 -8.07 -6.86 17.54
CA LYS A 117 -7.88 -6.05 18.75
C LYS A 117 -8.90 -4.90 18.84
N ASP A 118 -10.08 -5.17 19.32
CA ASP A 118 -11.25 -4.27 19.35
C ASP A 118 -11.07 -2.90 20.00
N LYS A 119 -10.01 -2.64 20.74
CA LYS A 119 -9.83 -1.38 21.46
C LYS A 119 -8.66 -0.51 20.97
N SER A 120 -7.84 -1.00 20.05
CA SER A 120 -6.68 -0.23 19.58
C SER A 120 -7.08 0.85 18.59
N LEU A 121 -6.38 1.99 18.62
CA LEU A 121 -6.56 3.05 17.63
C LEU A 121 -6.34 2.54 16.19
N ILE A 122 -5.35 1.64 16.00
CA ILE A 122 -5.07 1.02 14.70
C ILE A 122 -6.26 0.22 14.20
N PHE A 123 -6.91 -0.56 15.07
CA PHE A 123 -8.13 -1.29 14.72
C PHE A 123 -9.23 -0.34 14.21
N LYS A 124 -9.51 0.72 14.98
CA LYS A 124 -10.55 1.70 14.61
C LYS A 124 -10.25 2.37 13.28
N LEU A 125 -8.99 2.78 13.06
CA LEU A 125 -8.57 3.42 11.81
C LEU A 125 -8.62 2.45 10.64
N ASN A 126 -8.12 1.22 10.79
CA ASN A 126 -8.20 0.20 9.74
C ASN A 126 -9.66 -0.09 9.37
N LYS A 127 -10.53 -0.32 10.37
CA LYS A 127 -11.95 -0.53 10.13
C LYS A 127 -12.58 0.67 9.39
N TYR A 128 -12.26 1.88 9.82
CA TYR A 128 -12.77 3.11 9.21
C TYR A 128 -12.39 3.25 7.75
N PHE A 129 -11.11 3.04 7.40
CA PHE A 129 -10.64 3.21 6.03
C PHE A 129 -11.02 2.03 5.15
N ILE A 130 -10.83 0.78 5.61
CA ILE A 130 -11.12 -0.43 4.83
C ILE A 130 -12.61 -0.50 4.45
N SER A 131 -13.51 -0.06 5.33
CA SER A 131 -14.95 -0.01 5.01
C SER A 131 -15.34 0.98 3.91
N ARG A 132 -14.43 1.85 3.48
CA ARG A 132 -14.63 2.87 2.43
C ARG A 132 -13.92 2.56 1.12
N LEU A 133 -13.16 1.48 1.08
CA LEU A 133 -12.46 1.04 -0.12
C LEU A 133 -13.43 0.48 -1.16
N ALA A 134 -12.98 0.43 -2.41
CA ALA A 134 -13.71 -0.22 -3.49
C ALA A 134 -13.81 -1.74 -3.29
N GLY A 135 -12.75 -2.36 -2.73
CA GLY A 135 -12.75 -3.78 -2.44
C GLY A 135 -11.48 -4.27 -1.75
N VAL A 136 -11.54 -5.54 -1.33
CA VAL A 136 -10.43 -6.27 -0.71
C VAL A 136 -10.23 -7.55 -1.51
N ILE A 137 -9.00 -7.78 -1.95
CA ILE A 137 -8.54 -9.01 -2.62
C ILE A 137 -7.77 -9.81 -1.57
N VAL A 138 -8.07 -11.10 -1.45
CA VAL A 138 -7.45 -12.02 -0.47
C VAL A 138 -6.93 -13.25 -1.18
#